data_26792524029d4405755d123e2fbe3d62
#
_entry.id   26792524029d4405755d123e2fbe3d62
#
_cell.length_a   1.000
_cell.length_b   1.000
_cell.length_c   1.000
_cell.angle_alpha   90.00
_cell.angle_beta   90.00
_cell.angle_gamma   90.00
#
_symmetry.space_group_name_H-M   'P 1'
#
loop_
_entity.id
_entity.type
_entity.pdbx_description
1 polymer ?
#
loop_
_entity_poly.entity_id
_entity_poly.type
_entity_poly.pdbx_seq_one_letter_code
_entity_poly.pdbx_strand_id
1 'polypeptide(L)'
;MCKASPTVGMFIMPSDFVRFCADVDRYLSESLEFISPEESKWREVLSSNGNWGTYLIGRLGDVELQMLHHHDEATARRKWQSRVDRVDRDRLIFKLNDQNGATEEDLLAFDALPLEHKLVFAAKDHPGVRCCRRIHCPRSCEFIPASWEPFGANRSFNVTEYINGCFGGR
;
A
#
# COMPACT_ATOMS: atom_id res chain seq x y z
N MET A 1 1.31 -14.64 -6.00
CA MET A 1 0.87 -13.55 -5.10
C MET A 1 1.60 -13.71 -3.78
N CYS A 2 2.37 -12.73 -3.39
CA CYS A 2 3.14 -12.80 -2.14
C CYS A 2 2.16 -12.76 -0.95
N LYS A 3 1.85 -13.92 -0.37
CA LYS A 3 0.95 -14.04 0.79
C LYS A 3 1.56 -13.51 2.11
N ALA A 4 2.77 -12.97 2.02
CA ALA A 4 3.52 -12.48 3.17
C ALA A 4 3.30 -10.99 3.47
N SER A 5 2.72 -10.20 2.52
CA SER A 5 2.46 -8.78 2.81
C SER A 5 1.44 -8.61 3.92
N PRO A 6 1.74 -7.85 4.98
CA PRO A 6 0.79 -7.57 6.06
C PRO A 6 -0.42 -6.76 5.59
N THR A 7 -0.27 -5.97 4.53
CA THR A 7 -1.29 -5.04 4.01
C THR A 7 -2.29 -5.66 3.01
N VAL A 8 -2.26 -6.98 2.80
CA VAL A 8 -3.22 -7.66 1.90
C VAL A 8 -4.65 -7.52 2.41
N GLY A 9 -5.57 -7.08 1.53
CA GLY A 9 -6.99 -6.90 1.85
C GLY A 9 -7.31 -5.64 2.66
N MET A 10 -6.40 -4.68 2.65
CA MET A 10 -6.58 -3.35 3.21
C MET A 10 -5.90 -2.32 2.31
N PHE A 11 -6.19 -1.05 2.53
CA PHE A 11 -5.40 0.04 1.96
C PHE A 11 -4.96 1.01 3.05
N ILE A 12 -3.90 1.74 2.75
CA ILE A 12 -3.36 2.84 3.55
C ILE A 12 -3.42 4.07 2.66
N MET A 13 -3.85 5.19 3.18
CA MET A 13 -3.84 6.44 2.42
C MET A 13 -2.42 6.81 2.00
N PRO A 14 -2.20 7.40 0.81
CA PRO A 14 -0.86 7.56 0.24
C PRO A 14 0.16 8.22 1.18
N SER A 15 -0.17 9.33 1.82
CA SER A 15 0.73 9.99 2.76
C SER A 15 1.02 9.14 4.01
N ASP A 16 0.04 8.38 4.50
CA ASP A 16 0.26 7.41 5.59
C ASP A 16 1.13 6.25 5.14
N PHE A 17 0.97 5.79 3.88
CA PHE A 17 1.81 4.74 3.34
C PHE A 17 3.27 5.18 3.20
N VAL A 18 3.50 6.43 2.79
CA VAL A 18 4.86 7.03 2.76
C VAL A 18 5.48 7.00 4.16
N ARG A 19 4.73 7.43 5.20
CA ARG A 19 5.19 7.36 6.60
C ARG A 19 5.48 5.93 7.04
N PHE A 20 4.56 5.02 6.77
CA PHE A 20 4.72 3.60 7.08
C PHE A 20 5.99 3.02 6.45
N CYS A 21 6.27 3.35 5.20
CA CYS A 21 7.46 2.89 4.49
C CYS A 21 8.75 3.55 5.00
N ALA A 22 8.67 4.78 5.49
CA ALA A 22 9.82 5.50 6.04
C ALA A 22 10.38 4.86 7.32
N ASP A 23 9.54 4.18 8.09
CA ASP A 23 9.92 3.51 9.35
C ASP A 23 9.12 2.22 9.54
N VAL A 24 9.26 1.30 8.58
CA VAL A 24 8.48 0.06 8.54
C VAL A 24 8.65 -0.80 9.79
N ASP A 25 9.84 -0.84 10.37
CA ASP A 25 10.13 -1.63 11.55
C ASP A 25 9.39 -1.11 12.78
N ARG A 26 9.35 0.20 12.95
CA ARG A 26 8.56 0.85 13.99
C ARG A 26 7.09 0.45 13.85
N TYR A 27 6.48 0.71 12.67
CA TYR A 27 5.05 0.46 12.49
C TYR A 27 4.67 -1.02 12.56
N LEU A 28 5.52 -1.93 12.12
CA LEU A 28 5.30 -3.37 12.29
C LEU A 28 5.42 -3.83 13.74
N SER A 29 6.08 -3.04 14.60
CA SER A 29 6.22 -3.31 16.03
C SER A 29 5.12 -2.67 16.89
N GLU A 30 4.36 -1.71 16.32
CA GLU A 30 3.26 -1.04 17.01
C GLU A 30 2.09 -2.00 17.26
N SER A 31 1.41 -1.77 18.38
CA SER A 31 0.16 -2.45 18.67
C SER A 31 -0.94 -1.97 17.72
N LEU A 32 -1.61 -2.89 17.03
CA LEU A 32 -2.76 -2.54 16.22
C LEU A 32 -3.93 -2.15 17.13
N GLU A 33 -4.30 -0.89 17.11
CA GLU A 33 -5.50 -0.35 17.74
C GLU A 33 -6.64 -0.28 16.72
N PHE A 34 -7.90 -0.27 17.20
CA PHE A 34 -9.06 0.00 16.35
C PHE A 34 -9.69 1.30 16.80
N ILE A 35 -10.11 2.10 15.84
CA ILE A 35 -10.75 3.40 16.05
C ILE A 35 -12.10 3.44 15.34
N SER A 36 -12.99 4.27 15.83
CA SER A 36 -14.26 4.53 15.16
C SER A 36 -14.07 5.38 13.89
N PRO A 37 -15.01 5.32 12.93
CA PRO A 37 -14.96 6.18 11.75
C PRO A 37 -14.93 7.68 12.08
N GLU A 38 -15.53 8.09 13.21
CA GLU A 38 -15.57 9.47 13.67
C GLU A 38 -14.21 9.97 14.16
N GLU A 39 -13.36 9.07 14.66
CA GLU A 39 -12.00 9.36 15.14
C GLU A 39 -10.95 9.34 14.03
N SER A 40 -11.31 8.84 12.84
CA SER A 40 -10.38 8.77 11.72
C SER A 40 -10.00 10.17 11.22
N LYS A 41 -8.71 10.40 11.06
CA LYS A 41 -8.19 11.63 10.42
C LYS A 41 -8.56 11.72 8.93
N TRP A 42 -8.94 10.60 8.31
CA TRP A 42 -9.37 10.53 6.92
C TRP A 42 -10.88 10.62 6.73
N ARG A 43 -11.62 10.87 7.82
CA ARG A 43 -13.08 10.95 7.80
C ARG A 43 -13.62 11.85 6.70
N GLU A 44 -13.11 13.07 6.57
CA GLU A 44 -13.61 14.03 5.58
C GLU A 44 -13.40 13.54 4.14
N VAL A 45 -12.28 12.90 3.87
CA VAL A 45 -11.94 12.38 2.54
C VAL A 45 -12.72 11.12 2.22
N LEU A 46 -12.86 10.21 3.19
CA LEU A 46 -13.41 8.86 2.97
C LEU A 46 -14.93 8.77 3.22
N SER A 47 -15.53 9.73 3.91
CA SER A 47 -16.97 9.70 4.24
C SER A 47 -17.89 9.73 3.01
N SER A 48 -17.42 10.23 1.89
CA SER A 48 -18.15 10.19 0.60
C SER A 48 -18.16 8.81 -0.06
N ASN A 49 -17.33 7.87 0.40
CA ASN A 49 -17.29 6.52 -0.14
C ASN A 49 -18.45 5.70 0.41
N GLY A 50 -19.20 5.02 -0.47
CA GLY A 50 -20.38 4.24 -0.08
C GLY A 50 -20.12 3.10 0.93
N ASN A 51 -18.87 2.74 1.15
CA ASN A 51 -18.45 1.71 2.10
C ASN A 51 -17.94 2.29 3.43
N TRP A 52 -17.95 3.61 3.62
CA TRP A 52 -17.48 4.23 4.84
C TRP A 52 -18.30 3.74 6.05
N GLY A 53 -17.60 3.39 7.13
CA GLY A 53 -18.23 2.88 8.35
C GLY A 53 -18.64 1.41 8.30
N THR A 54 -18.43 0.69 7.19
CA THR A 54 -18.78 -0.74 7.07
C THR A 54 -17.61 -1.69 7.34
N TYR A 55 -16.41 -1.16 7.52
CA TYR A 55 -15.19 -1.91 7.77
C TYR A 55 -14.42 -1.36 8.97
N LEU A 56 -13.49 -2.13 9.48
CA LEU A 56 -12.64 -1.72 10.60
C LEU A 56 -11.56 -0.74 10.14
N ILE A 57 -11.29 0.25 10.98
CA ILE A 57 -10.14 1.15 10.84
C ILE A 57 -9.13 0.76 11.90
N GLY A 58 -7.99 0.22 11.46
CA GLY A 58 -6.83 -0.04 12.31
C GLY A 58 -5.95 1.18 12.41
N ARG A 59 -5.24 1.34 13.53
CA ARG A 59 -4.26 2.39 13.74
C ARG A 59 -2.97 1.81 14.31
N LEU A 60 -1.85 2.21 13.70
CA LEU A 60 -0.50 1.92 14.16
C LEU A 60 0.18 3.26 14.42
N GLY A 61 0.21 3.70 15.68
CA GLY A 61 0.68 5.04 16.02
C GLY A 61 -0.13 6.12 15.28
N ASP A 62 0.48 6.78 14.31
CA ASP A 62 -0.11 7.86 13.50
C ASP A 62 -0.55 7.44 12.09
N VAL A 63 -0.42 6.15 11.75
CA VAL A 63 -0.82 5.57 10.46
C VAL A 63 -2.14 4.81 10.59
N GLU A 64 -3.08 5.05 9.68
CA GLU A 64 -4.38 4.35 9.63
C GLU A 64 -4.44 3.31 8.52
N LEU A 65 -5.00 2.15 8.86
CA LEU A 65 -5.21 0.99 7.98
C LEU A 65 -6.71 0.85 7.69
N GLN A 66 -7.11 1.03 6.45
CA GLN A 66 -8.51 0.84 6.02
C GLN A 66 -8.73 -0.64 5.70
N MET A 67 -9.31 -1.40 6.64
CA MET A 67 -9.36 -2.86 6.64
C MET A 67 -10.63 -3.40 5.98
N LEU A 68 -10.81 -3.14 4.68
CA LEU A 68 -12.04 -3.37 3.90
C LEU A 68 -12.68 -4.75 4.04
N HIS A 69 -11.89 -5.78 4.30
CA HIS A 69 -12.37 -7.18 4.37
C HIS A 69 -12.34 -7.73 5.80
N HIS A 70 -12.35 -6.85 6.78
CA HIS A 70 -12.33 -7.23 8.18
C HIS A 70 -13.50 -6.57 8.92
N HIS A 71 -14.32 -7.38 9.59
CA HIS A 71 -15.50 -6.93 10.33
C HIS A 71 -15.47 -7.34 11.81
N ASP A 72 -14.42 -8.06 12.22
CA ASP A 72 -14.19 -8.52 13.59
C ASP A 72 -12.77 -8.21 14.02
N GLU A 73 -12.63 -7.44 15.10
CA GLU A 73 -11.33 -6.94 15.58
C GLU A 73 -10.38 -8.07 15.99
N ALA A 74 -10.89 -9.09 16.70
CA ALA A 74 -10.04 -10.18 17.16
C ALA A 74 -9.46 -10.96 15.98
N THR A 75 -10.26 -11.20 14.94
CA THR A 75 -9.81 -11.84 13.71
C THR A 75 -8.85 -10.94 12.93
N ALA A 76 -9.12 -9.65 12.84
CA ALA A 76 -8.26 -8.69 12.16
C ALA A 76 -6.89 -8.62 12.84
N ARG A 77 -6.84 -8.48 14.17
CA ARG A 77 -5.62 -8.45 14.97
C ARG A 77 -4.79 -9.73 14.81
N ARG A 78 -5.44 -10.90 14.92
CA ARG A 78 -4.75 -12.20 14.73
C ARG A 78 -4.15 -12.35 13.32
N LYS A 79 -4.90 -11.94 12.29
CA LYS A 79 -4.41 -11.99 10.90
C LYS A 79 -3.27 -10.99 10.67
N TRP A 80 -3.37 -9.78 11.22
CA TRP A 80 -2.30 -8.78 11.17
C TRP A 80 -1.03 -9.34 11.78
N GLN A 81 -1.08 -9.78 13.05
CA GLN A 81 0.09 -10.33 13.75
C GLN A 81 0.70 -11.51 12.98
N SER A 82 -0.11 -12.47 12.57
CA SER A 82 0.37 -13.63 11.80
C SER A 82 1.02 -13.25 10.46
N ARG A 83 0.68 -12.10 9.88
CA ARG A 83 1.33 -11.60 8.67
C ARG A 83 2.62 -10.86 8.98
N VAL A 84 2.62 -10.03 10.04
CA VAL A 84 3.81 -9.34 10.54
C VAL A 84 4.91 -10.34 10.89
N ASP A 85 4.58 -11.43 11.58
CA ASP A 85 5.51 -12.49 11.98
C ASP A 85 6.20 -13.19 10.78
N ARG A 86 5.63 -13.05 9.58
CA ARG A 86 6.16 -13.66 8.34
C ARG A 86 6.86 -12.66 7.42
N VAL A 87 6.97 -11.42 7.84
CA VAL A 87 7.68 -10.41 7.05
C VAL A 87 9.18 -10.73 7.08
N ASP A 88 9.72 -10.99 5.91
CA ASP A 88 11.17 -11.11 5.71
C ASP A 88 11.74 -9.71 5.44
N ARG A 89 12.41 -9.15 6.47
CA ARG A 89 12.91 -7.78 6.45
C ARG A 89 14.06 -7.57 5.44
N ASP A 90 14.77 -8.63 5.11
CA ASP A 90 15.86 -8.59 4.14
C ASP A 90 15.35 -8.67 2.68
N ARG A 91 14.05 -8.91 2.51
CA ARG A 91 13.43 -9.14 1.19
C ARG A 91 12.14 -8.36 1.00
N LEU A 92 12.20 -7.06 1.27
CA LEU A 92 11.04 -6.18 1.13
C LEU A 92 11.01 -5.50 -0.24
N ILE A 93 9.83 -5.48 -0.83
CA ILE A 93 9.50 -4.62 -1.97
C ILE A 93 8.34 -3.73 -1.55
N PHE A 94 8.52 -2.44 -1.70
CA PHE A 94 7.49 -1.45 -1.41
C PHE A 94 6.80 -1.02 -2.69
N LYS A 95 5.47 -1.06 -2.70
CA LYS A 95 4.68 -0.70 -3.88
C LYS A 95 3.59 0.29 -3.50
N LEU A 96 3.58 1.44 -4.15
CA LEU A 96 2.53 2.44 -4.09
C LEU A 96 1.79 2.50 -5.44
N ASN A 97 0.51 2.83 -5.41
CA ASN A 97 -0.27 3.16 -6.61
C ASN A 97 -0.72 4.62 -6.54
N ASP A 98 -1.04 5.18 -7.69
CA ASP A 98 -1.62 6.53 -7.87
C ASP A 98 -3.11 6.62 -7.52
N GLN A 99 -3.66 5.66 -6.75
CA GLN A 99 -5.06 5.62 -6.31
C GLN A 99 -5.25 6.22 -4.91
N ASN A 100 -6.52 6.26 -4.47
CA ASN A 100 -6.91 6.75 -3.13
C ASN A 100 -6.49 8.20 -2.86
N GLY A 101 -6.53 9.05 -3.88
CA GLY A 101 -6.18 10.46 -3.76
C GLY A 101 -4.68 10.73 -3.66
N ALA A 102 -3.83 9.81 -4.16
CA ALA A 102 -2.39 10.05 -4.23
C ALA A 102 -2.07 11.33 -5.01
N THR A 103 -1.30 12.19 -4.39
CA THR A 103 -0.82 13.43 -5.00
C THR A 103 0.57 13.25 -5.60
N GLU A 104 0.99 14.16 -6.48
CA GLU A 104 2.35 14.19 -6.98
C GLU A 104 3.38 14.30 -5.84
N GLU A 105 3.04 15.05 -4.79
CA GLU A 105 3.87 15.20 -3.58
C GLU A 105 4.05 13.87 -2.86
N ASP A 106 2.98 13.06 -2.71
CA ASP A 106 3.08 11.72 -2.12
C ASP A 106 4.00 10.81 -2.92
N LEU A 107 3.88 10.84 -4.26
CA LEU A 107 4.71 10.03 -5.14
C LEU A 107 6.19 10.43 -5.09
N LEU A 108 6.47 11.73 -5.07
CA LEU A 108 7.83 12.26 -4.92
C LEU A 108 8.41 11.93 -3.54
N ALA A 109 7.62 12.09 -2.48
CA ALA A 109 8.03 11.73 -1.12
C ALA A 109 8.35 10.23 -1.01
N PHE A 110 7.53 9.37 -1.62
CA PHE A 110 7.81 7.94 -1.68
C PHE A 110 9.09 7.62 -2.48
N ASP A 111 9.29 8.29 -3.63
CA ASP A 111 10.50 8.10 -4.44
C ASP A 111 11.77 8.56 -3.71
N ALA A 112 11.66 9.56 -2.83
CA ALA A 112 12.77 10.05 -2.04
C ALA A 112 13.20 9.13 -0.89
N LEU A 113 12.34 8.18 -0.46
CA LEU A 113 12.68 7.26 0.63
C LEU A 113 13.92 6.41 0.27
N PRO A 114 14.82 6.13 1.21
CA PRO A 114 16.02 5.33 0.99
C PRO A 114 15.71 3.82 0.97
N LEU A 115 14.72 3.42 0.17
CA LEU A 115 14.28 2.03 0.01
C LEU A 115 14.95 1.42 -1.22
N GLU A 116 15.58 0.26 -1.06
CA GLU A 116 16.31 -0.41 -2.14
C GLU A 116 15.38 -0.86 -3.27
N HIS A 117 14.27 -1.49 -2.91
CA HIS A 117 13.31 -2.03 -3.87
C HIS A 117 11.94 -1.38 -3.69
N LYS A 118 11.61 -0.45 -4.56
CA LYS A 118 10.34 0.26 -4.54
C LYS A 118 9.79 0.51 -5.94
N LEU A 119 8.46 0.58 -6.03
CA LEU A 119 7.72 0.81 -7.26
C LEU A 119 6.52 1.73 -7.01
N VAL A 120 6.27 2.59 -7.97
CA VAL A 120 4.97 3.28 -8.12
C VAL A 120 4.31 2.78 -9.40
N PHE A 121 3.09 2.27 -9.32
CA PHE A 121 2.27 2.02 -10.50
C PHE A 121 1.31 3.20 -10.71
N ALA A 122 1.31 3.76 -11.92
CA ALA A 122 0.51 4.92 -12.25
C ALA A 122 -0.13 4.83 -13.64
N ALA A 123 -1.30 5.45 -13.80
CA ALA A 123 -2.01 5.57 -15.07
C ALA A 123 -1.33 6.59 -16.00
N LYS A 124 -0.66 7.57 -15.42
CA LYS A 124 0.00 8.68 -16.12
C LYS A 124 1.52 8.64 -15.89
N ASP A 125 2.24 9.36 -16.73
CA ASP A 125 3.67 9.55 -16.52
C ASP A 125 3.92 10.59 -15.41
N HIS A 126 4.86 10.29 -14.52
CA HIS A 126 5.35 11.18 -13.47
C HIS A 126 6.87 11.33 -13.62
N PRO A 127 7.35 12.25 -14.50
CA PRO A 127 8.78 12.34 -14.87
C PRO A 127 9.71 12.58 -13.68
N GLY A 128 9.21 13.20 -12.61
CA GLY A 128 9.97 13.45 -11.38
C GLY A 128 10.12 12.22 -10.48
N VAL A 129 9.34 11.14 -10.70
CA VAL A 129 9.27 9.96 -9.84
C VAL A 129 10.02 8.80 -10.53
N ARG A 130 11.26 8.54 -10.13
CA ARG A 130 12.17 7.57 -10.78
C ARG A 130 11.67 6.12 -10.68
N CYS A 131 11.05 5.77 -9.56
CA CYS A 131 10.50 4.43 -9.35
C CYS A 131 9.12 4.24 -9.98
N CYS A 132 8.59 5.24 -10.71
CA CYS A 132 7.29 5.15 -11.38
C CYS A 132 7.37 4.22 -12.60
N ARG A 133 6.31 3.43 -12.75
CA ARG A 133 6.05 2.59 -13.92
C ARG A 133 4.63 2.83 -14.39
N ARG A 134 4.51 3.42 -15.56
CA ARG A 134 3.20 3.62 -16.19
C ARG A 134 2.60 2.27 -16.57
N ILE A 135 1.37 2.06 -16.14
CA ILE A 135 0.60 0.85 -16.43
C ILE A 135 -0.42 1.17 -17.53
N HIS A 136 -0.52 0.29 -18.51
CA HIS A 136 -1.47 0.49 -19.60
C HIS A 136 -2.90 0.40 -19.07
N CYS A 137 -3.66 1.47 -19.29
CA CYS A 137 -5.08 1.60 -18.96
C CYS A 137 -5.78 2.45 -20.03
N PRO A 138 -7.12 2.41 -20.15
CA PRO A 138 -7.86 3.34 -21.00
C PRO A 138 -7.50 4.80 -20.69
N ARG A 139 -7.56 5.66 -21.70
CA ARG A 139 -7.23 7.09 -21.56
C ARG A 139 -8.08 7.84 -20.53
N SER A 140 -9.25 7.29 -20.20
CA SER A 140 -10.15 7.85 -19.18
C SER A 140 -9.75 7.49 -17.74
N CYS A 141 -8.77 6.62 -17.53
CA CYS A 141 -8.29 6.29 -16.19
C CYS A 141 -7.43 7.42 -15.64
N GLU A 142 -7.79 7.90 -14.48
CA GLU A 142 -7.02 8.89 -13.75
C GLU A 142 -5.97 8.25 -12.84
N PHE A 143 -6.20 7.01 -12.40
CA PHE A 143 -5.34 6.21 -11.52
C PHE A 143 -5.47 4.71 -11.87
N ILE A 144 -4.55 3.90 -11.37
CA ILE A 144 -4.57 2.44 -11.53
C ILE A 144 -5.34 1.77 -10.38
N PRO A 145 -6.56 1.23 -10.63
CA PRO A 145 -7.26 0.42 -9.64
C PRO A 145 -6.45 -0.83 -9.28
N ALA A 146 -6.59 -1.32 -8.05
CA ALA A 146 -5.91 -2.52 -7.58
C ALA A 146 -6.18 -3.77 -8.46
N SER A 147 -7.36 -3.85 -9.08
CA SER A 147 -7.71 -4.93 -10.02
C SER A 147 -6.96 -4.90 -11.35
N TRP A 148 -6.32 -3.77 -11.67
CA TRP A 148 -5.56 -3.58 -12.92
C TRP A 148 -4.06 -3.61 -12.72
N GLU A 149 -3.62 -3.81 -11.49
CA GLU A 149 -2.21 -3.96 -11.20
C GLU A 149 -1.60 -5.11 -12.00
N PRO A 150 -0.38 -4.94 -12.52
CA PRO A 150 0.34 -6.02 -13.17
C PRO A 150 0.51 -7.21 -12.25
N PHE A 151 0.31 -8.41 -12.80
CA PHE A 151 0.55 -9.67 -12.10
C PHE A 151 1.33 -10.62 -13.00
N GLY A 152 2.37 -11.25 -12.45
CA GLY A 152 3.24 -12.13 -13.23
C GLY A 152 3.93 -11.38 -14.38
N ALA A 153 4.03 -12.03 -15.53
CA ALA A 153 4.50 -11.41 -16.76
C ALA A 153 3.31 -10.85 -17.54
N ASN A 154 3.25 -9.56 -17.73
CA ASN A 154 2.23 -8.91 -18.57
C ASN A 154 2.84 -7.80 -19.44
N ARG A 155 2.00 -7.20 -20.31
CA ARG A 155 2.46 -6.23 -21.30
C ARG A 155 2.98 -4.92 -20.70
N SER A 156 2.45 -4.52 -19.54
CA SER A 156 2.80 -3.24 -18.92
C SER A 156 4.05 -3.36 -18.06
N PHE A 157 4.16 -4.45 -17.30
CA PHE A 157 5.26 -4.64 -16.36
C PHE A 157 5.41 -6.13 -15.98
N ASN A 158 6.61 -6.66 -16.11
CA ASN A 158 6.91 -8.04 -15.71
C ASN A 158 7.28 -8.09 -14.21
N VAL A 159 6.28 -8.31 -13.37
CA VAL A 159 6.45 -8.37 -11.91
C VAL A 159 7.36 -9.54 -11.51
N THR A 160 7.25 -10.68 -12.20
CA THR A 160 8.10 -11.86 -11.91
C THR A 160 9.57 -11.57 -12.18
N GLU A 161 9.88 -10.97 -13.31
CA GLU A 161 11.24 -10.57 -13.65
C GLU A 161 11.80 -9.53 -12.67
N TYR A 162 10.98 -8.54 -12.31
CA TYR A 162 11.37 -7.52 -11.33
C TYR A 162 11.72 -8.14 -9.97
N ILE A 163 10.85 -9.02 -9.43
CA ILE A 163 11.11 -9.69 -8.15
C ILE A 163 12.37 -10.56 -8.22
N ASN A 164 12.55 -11.31 -9.32
CA ASN A 164 13.74 -12.12 -9.52
C ASN A 164 15.01 -11.26 -9.65
N GLY A 165 14.92 -10.10 -10.29
CA GLY A 165 16.02 -9.13 -10.36
C GLY A 165 16.40 -8.53 -9.02
N CYS A 166 15.40 -8.27 -8.14
CA CYS A 166 15.67 -7.79 -6.79
C CYS A 166 16.40 -8.82 -5.90
N PHE A 167 16.09 -10.12 -6.06
CA PHE A 167 16.53 -11.15 -5.11
C PHE A 167 17.17 -12.39 -5.78
N GLY A 168 17.31 -12.42 -7.11
CA GLY A 168 17.76 -13.57 -7.89
C GLY A 168 19.27 -13.77 -7.98
N GLY A 169 20.06 -12.97 -7.30
CA GLY A 169 21.52 -13.00 -7.35
C GLY A 169 22.21 -13.63 -6.13
N ARG A 170 21.46 -14.42 -5.31
CA ARG A 170 22.04 -15.12 -4.15
C ARG A 170 21.83 -16.62 -4.26
#